data_dc9bd127e7d591db3dc18531185efebf
#
_entry.id   dc9bd127e7d591db3dc18531185efebf
#
_cell.length_a   1.000
_cell.length_b   1.000
_cell.length_c   1.000
_cell.angle_alpha   90.00
_cell.angle_beta   90.00
_cell.angle_gamma   90.00
#
_symmetry.space_group_name_H-M   'P 1'
#
loop_
_entity.id
_entity.type
_entity.pdbx_description
1 polymer ?
#
loop_
_entity_poly.entity_id
_entity_poly.type
_entity_poly.pdbx_seq_one_letter_code
_entity_poly.pdbx_strand_id
1 'polypeptide(L)'
;MEVVTTKKIRHSDVRDRIYEYLCGTKAHPSANTIYNDLKPSIPKLSLGTVYTNLKLFEQLGQVIRVANVKGFERYDADTSEHVHFVCEECGAVIDVEDANIRAAKKACQIGQAKIKNIQIVLHGTCEECSNHS
;
A
#
# COMPACT_ATOMS: atom_id res chain seq x y z
N MET A 1 -25.39 -20.96 0.14
CA MET A 1 -25.03 -21.03 -0.37
C MET A 1 -24.41 -21.21 -1.13
N GLU A 2 -24.00 -21.32 -1.56
CA GLU A 2 -23.57 -21.46 -2.23
C GLU A 2 -22.87 -21.90 -3.02
N VAL A 3 -22.72 -22.42 -3.44
CA VAL A 3 -22.24 -23.06 -4.45
C VAL A 3 -21.47 -22.36 -5.50
N VAL A 4 -20.81 -21.40 -5.09
CA VAL A 4 -20.06 -20.54 -5.90
C VAL A 4 -18.83 -21.15 -6.43
N THR A 5 -18.42 -22.25 -5.84
CA THR A 5 -17.16 -22.89 -6.19
C THR A 5 -17.09 -23.35 -7.64
N THR A 6 -18.23 -23.52 -8.31
CA THR A 6 -18.22 -23.98 -9.68
C THR A 6 -18.23 -22.86 -10.70
N LYS A 7 -18.40 -21.62 -10.25
CA LYS A 7 -18.45 -20.50 -11.17
C LYS A 7 -17.08 -19.92 -11.46
N LYS A 8 -16.90 -19.43 -12.67
CA LYS A 8 -15.74 -18.65 -13.00
C LYS A 8 -15.73 -17.37 -12.17
N ILE A 9 -14.57 -16.99 -11.67
CA ILE A 9 -14.41 -15.74 -10.96
C ILE A 9 -14.32 -14.62 -12.00
N ARG A 10 -15.18 -13.64 -11.88
CA ARG A 10 -15.20 -12.51 -12.80
C ARG A 10 -14.07 -11.55 -12.47
N HIS A 11 -13.73 -10.69 -13.45
CA HIS A 11 -12.73 -9.64 -13.22
C HIS A 11 -13.09 -8.74 -12.04
N SER A 12 -14.39 -8.42 -11.89
CA SER A 12 -14.84 -7.60 -10.78
C SER A 12 -14.63 -8.30 -9.44
N ASP A 13 -14.81 -9.63 -9.41
CA ASP A 13 -14.59 -10.40 -8.19
C ASP A 13 -13.12 -10.43 -7.81
N VAL A 14 -12.25 -10.59 -8.79
CA VAL A 14 -10.79 -10.55 -8.56
C VAL A 14 -10.40 -9.18 -8.04
N ARG A 15 -10.93 -8.13 -8.65
CA ARG A 15 -10.67 -6.75 -8.22
C ARG A 15 -11.07 -6.56 -6.76
N ASP A 16 -12.27 -6.99 -6.40
CA ASP A 16 -12.78 -6.86 -5.05
C ASP A 16 -11.91 -7.62 -4.06
N ARG A 17 -11.46 -8.81 -4.44
CA ARG A 17 -10.60 -9.62 -3.58
C ARG A 17 -9.27 -8.96 -3.32
N ILE A 18 -8.69 -8.33 -4.35
CA ILE A 18 -7.42 -7.61 -4.20
C ILE A 18 -7.63 -6.41 -3.27
N TYR A 19 -8.71 -5.66 -3.47
CA TYR A 19 -8.98 -4.50 -2.64
C TYR A 19 -9.23 -4.88 -1.18
N GLU A 20 -10.01 -5.93 -0.95
CA GLU A 20 -10.25 -6.43 0.41
C GLU A 20 -8.95 -6.85 1.10
N TYR A 21 -8.06 -7.48 0.35
CA TYR A 21 -6.76 -7.87 0.87
C TYR A 21 -6.00 -6.64 1.35
N LEU A 22 -5.99 -5.59 0.51
CA LEU A 22 -5.29 -4.36 0.86
C LEU A 22 -5.91 -3.65 2.06
N CYS A 23 -7.23 -3.64 2.16
CA CYS A 23 -7.91 -3.02 3.28
C CYS A 23 -7.67 -3.76 4.59
N GLY A 24 -7.39 -5.05 4.52
CA GLY A 24 -7.21 -5.87 5.70
C GLY A 24 -5.79 -5.98 6.22
N THR A 25 -4.84 -5.30 5.61
CA THR A 25 -3.44 -5.42 6.02
C THR A 25 -2.81 -4.06 6.24
N LYS A 26 -1.88 -4.01 7.20
CA LYS A 26 -1.04 -2.84 7.44
C LYS A 26 0.40 -3.11 7.05
N ALA A 27 0.64 -4.20 6.32
CA ALA A 27 1.99 -4.58 5.93
C ALA A 27 2.48 -3.80 4.71
N HIS A 28 1.62 -3.02 4.05
CA HIS A 28 1.95 -2.25 2.87
C HIS A 28 2.59 -3.15 1.81
N PRO A 29 1.79 -4.09 1.26
CA PRO A 29 2.36 -5.13 0.38
C PRO A 29 2.76 -4.59 -0.99
N SER A 30 3.68 -5.30 -1.62
CA SER A 30 4.00 -5.11 -3.03
C SER A 30 3.03 -5.93 -3.88
N ALA A 31 3.03 -5.68 -5.19
CA ALA A 31 2.21 -6.48 -6.10
C ALA A 31 2.56 -7.95 -6.02
N ASN A 32 3.86 -8.25 -5.88
CA ASN A 32 4.32 -9.65 -5.78
C ASN A 32 3.78 -10.34 -4.53
N THR A 33 3.77 -9.63 -3.40
CA THR A 33 3.22 -10.17 -2.16
C THR A 33 1.72 -10.43 -2.30
N ILE A 34 0.99 -9.47 -2.88
CA ILE A 34 -0.45 -9.63 -3.12
C ILE A 34 -0.70 -10.86 -3.99
N TYR A 35 0.07 -10.98 -5.07
CA TYR A 35 -0.04 -12.09 -5.99
C TYR A 35 0.20 -13.42 -5.27
N ASN A 36 1.30 -13.52 -4.52
CA ASN A 36 1.65 -14.75 -3.83
C ASN A 36 0.62 -15.15 -2.81
N ASP A 37 0.06 -14.19 -2.09
CA ASP A 37 -0.92 -14.47 -1.03
C ASP A 37 -2.29 -14.85 -1.59
N LEU A 38 -2.68 -14.30 -2.74
CA LEU A 38 -4.00 -14.56 -3.31
C LEU A 38 -4.02 -15.70 -4.32
N LYS A 39 -2.88 -16.06 -4.89
CA LYS A 39 -2.80 -17.08 -5.92
C LYS A 39 -3.43 -18.43 -5.49
N PRO A 40 -3.19 -18.92 -4.25
CA PRO A 40 -3.81 -20.18 -3.85
C PRO A 40 -5.33 -20.18 -3.92
N SER A 41 -5.97 -19.06 -3.65
CA SER A 41 -7.44 -18.96 -3.68
C SER A 41 -7.96 -18.46 -5.02
N ILE A 42 -7.10 -17.96 -5.87
CA ILE A 42 -7.47 -17.50 -7.22
C ILE A 42 -6.46 -18.10 -8.20
N PRO A 43 -6.64 -19.39 -8.56
CA PRO A 43 -5.61 -20.10 -9.34
C PRO A 43 -5.24 -19.48 -10.67
N LYS A 44 -6.16 -18.75 -11.29
CA LYS A 44 -5.89 -18.11 -12.57
C LYS A 44 -5.36 -16.69 -12.45
N LEU A 45 -5.11 -16.24 -11.23
CA LEU A 45 -4.57 -14.91 -11.02
C LEU A 45 -3.20 -14.79 -11.65
N SER A 46 -2.96 -13.67 -12.35
CA SER A 46 -1.64 -13.35 -12.89
C SER A 46 -1.11 -12.11 -12.21
N LEU A 47 0.20 -11.97 -12.21
CA LEU A 47 0.84 -10.78 -11.66
C LEU A 47 0.40 -9.53 -12.42
N GLY A 48 0.24 -9.67 -13.76
CA GLY A 48 -0.25 -8.56 -14.58
C GLY A 48 -1.63 -8.08 -14.15
N THR A 49 -2.51 -9.00 -13.78
CA THR A 49 -3.84 -8.65 -13.29
C THR A 49 -3.74 -7.85 -11.99
N VAL A 50 -2.82 -8.24 -11.10
CA VAL A 50 -2.62 -7.50 -9.86
C VAL A 50 -2.19 -6.07 -10.17
N TYR A 51 -1.20 -5.90 -11.05
CA TYR A 51 -0.73 -4.56 -11.43
C TYR A 51 -1.81 -3.72 -12.08
N THR A 52 -2.61 -4.33 -12.97
CA THR A 52 -3.69 -3.62 -13.65
C THR A 52 -4.70 -3.08 -12.64
N ASN A 53 -5.05 -3.89 -11.66
CA ASN A 53 -6.02 -3.46 -10.64
C ASN A 53 -5.43 -2.42 -9.68
N LEU A 54 -4.16 -2.55 -9.32
CA LEU A 54 -3.50 -1.55 -8.49
C LEU A 54 -3.48 -0.19 -9.18
N LYS A 55 -3.20 -0.18 -10.49
CA LYS A 55 -3.19 1.05 -11.26
C LYS A 55 -4.58 1.68 -11.29
N LEU A 56 -5.62 0.86 -11.45
CA LEU A 56 -6.99 1.35 -11.42
C LEU A 56 -7.32 1.95 -10.07
N PHE A 57 -6.96 1.27 -8.98
CA PHE A 57 -7.22 1.78 -7.63
C PHE A 57 -6.51 3.11 -7.39
N GLU A 58 -5.27 3.25 -7.89
CA GLU A 58 -4.55 4.51 -7.77
C GLU A 58 -5.28 5.63 -8.54
N GLN A 59 -5.75 5.33 -9.74
CA GLN A 59 -6.46 6.31 -10.55
C GLN A 59 -7.77 6.76 -9.90
N LEU A 60 -8.40 5.85 -9.17
CA LEU A 60 -9.66 6.15 -8.47
C LEU A 60 -9.44 6.75 -7.08
N GLY A 61 -8.18 6.88 -6.65
CA GLY A 61 -7.87 7.42 -5.34
C GLY A 61 -8.15 6.48 -4.18
N GLN A 62 -8.25 5.19 -4.46
CA GLN A 62 -8.57 4.18 -3.44
C GLN A 62 -7.33 3.56 -2.81
N VAL A 63 -6.19 3.68 -3.47
CA VAL A 63 -4.93 3.11 -3.02
C VAL A 63 -3.82 4.10 -3.35
N ILE A 64 -2.82 4.19 -2.49
CA ILE A 64 -1.65 5.01 -2.73
C ILE A 64 -0.39 4.16 -2.68
N ARG A 65 0.64 4.61 -3.38
CA ARG A 65 1.99 4.05 -3.23
C ARG A 65 2.66 4.76 -2.08
N VAL A 66 3.15 4.00 -1.12
CA VAL A 66 3.75 4.61 0.07
C VAL A 66 5.27 4.65 0.02
N ALA A 67 5.89 3.73 -0.69
CA ALA A 67 7.34 3.68 -0.78
C ALA A 67 7.78 2.71 -1.85
N ASN A 68 9.03 2.86 -2.30
CA ASN A 68 9.69 1.84 -3.12
C ASN A 68 10.77 1.21 -2.24
N VAL A 69 10.64 -0.07 -1.97
CA VAL A 69 11.57 -0.77 -1.09
C VAL A 69 12.26 -1.86 -1.90
N LYS A 70 13.57 -1.71 -2.07
CA LYS A 70 14.39 -2.69 -2.79
C LYS A 70 13.85 -3.03 -4.18
N GLY A 71 13.34 -2.01 -4.88
CA GLY A 71 12.84 -2.16 -6.23
C GLY A 71 11.36 -2.51 -6.33
N PHE A 72 10.68 -2.67 -5.21
CA PHE A 72 9.26 -3.02 -5.20
C PHE A 72 8.42 -1.88 -4.65
N GLU A 73 7.41 -1.46 -5.42
CA GLU A 73 6.46 -0.48 -4.94
C GLU A 73 5.59 -1.10 -3.85
N ARG A 74 5.34 -0.34 -2.81
CA ARG A 74 4.51 -0.77 -1.69
C ARG A 74 3.23 0.06 -1.69
N TYR A 75 2.11 -0.59 -1.35
CA TYR A 75 0.78 0.00 -1.50
C TYR A 75 0.00 0.02 -0.20
N ASP A 76 -0.91 0.98 -0.08
CA ASP A 76 -1.77 1.11 1.08
C ASP A 76 -3.16 1.55 0.64
N ALA A 77 -4.19 0.86 1.12
CA ALA A 77 -5.59 1.24 0.87
C ALA A 77 -6.06 2.33 1.82
N ASP A 78 -5.32 2.59 2.88
CA ASP A 78 -5.61 3.72 3.77
C ASP A 78 -5.01 4.95 3.13
N THR A 79 -5.86 5.76 2.52
CA THR A 79 -5.43 6.96 1.81
C THR A 79 -5.43 8.21 2.70
N SER A 80 -5.74 8.05 3.99
CA SER A 80 -5.63 9.16 4.92
C SER A 80 -4.17 9.59 5.04
N GLU A 81 -3.99 10.85 5.37
CA GLU A 81 -2.64 11.40 5.46
C GLU A 81 -1.95 10.90 6.72
N HIS A 82 -0.85 10.21 6.56
CA HIS A 82 -0.01 9.80 7.67
C HIS A 82 1.42 9.63 7.18
N VAL A 83 2.35 9.56 8.13
CA VAL A 83 3.77 9.44 7.83
C VAL A 83 4.13 7.97 7.86
N HIS A 84 4.96 7.54 6.91
CA HIS A 84 5.48 6.18 6.87
C HIS A 84 6.97 6.21 7.17
N PHE A 85 7.46 5.17 7.82
CA PHE A 85 8.89 4.97 8.05
C PHE A 85 9.32 3.68 7.35
N VAL A 86 10.39 3.76 6.57
CA VAL A 86 10.93 2.61 5.85
C VAL A 86 12.27 2.24 6.45
N CYS A 87 12.39 0.99 6.89
CA CYS A 87 13.67 0.47 7.35
C CYS A 87 14.48 0.00 6.14
N GLU A 88 15.65 0.58 5.96
CA GLU A 88 16.48 0.25 4.81
C GLU A 88 17.16 -1.11 4.95
N GLU A 89 17.18 -1.67 6.14
CA GLU A 89 17.79 -2.98 6.36
C GLU A 89 16.81 -4.13 6.18
N CYS A 90 15.68 -4.11 6.88
CA CYS A 90 14.74 -5.21 6.83
C CYS A 90 13.57 -4.97 5.85
N GLY A 91 13.42 -3.76 5.33
CA GLY A 91 12.37 -3.43 4.39
C GLY A 91 10.99 -3.22 5.02
N ALA A 92 10.91 -3.14 6.35
CA ALA A 92 9.63 -2.89 7.01
C ALA A 92 9.13 -1.49 6.68
N VAL A 93 7.83 -1.37 6.45
CA VAL A 93 7.17 -0.08 6.27
C VAL A 93 6.19 0.08 7.42
N ILE A 94 6.41 1.10 8.23
CA ILE A 94 5.69 1.30 9.49
C ILE A 94 4.95 2.62 9.46
N ASP A 95 3.69 2.59 9.91
CA ASP A 95 2.90 3.82 10.04
C ASP A 95 3.35 4.58 11.28
N VAL A 96 3.59 5.88 11.12
CA VAL A 96 3.96 6.76 12.23
C VAL A 96 2.69 7.47 12.69
N GLU A 97 2.10 6.96 13.76
CA GLU A 97 0.77 7.37 14.18
C GLU A 97 0.70 8.78 14.77
N ASP A 98 1.74 9.19 15.48
CA ASP A 98 1.72 10.45 16.20
C ASP A 98 2.30 11.64 15.43
N ALA A 99 2.50 11.48 14.12
CA ALA A 99 3.09 12.54 13.31
C ALA A 99 2.13 13.72 13.16
N ASN A 100 2.66 14.93 13.25
CA ASN A 100 1.85 16.13 13.09
C ASN A 100 1.85 16.61 11.64
N ILE A 101 0.95 16.05 10.87
CA ILE A 101 0.81 16.36 9.44
C ILE A 101 0.37 17.81 9.24
N ARG A 102 -0.50 18.32 10.11
CA ARG A 102 -0.98 19.70 10.00
C ARG A 102 0.17 20.69 10.13
N ALA A 103 1.05 20.46 11.08
CA ALA A 103 2.22 21.32 11.27
C ALA A 103 3.14 21.26 10.06
N ALA A 104 3.32 20.06 9.49
CA ALA A 104 4.16 19.90 8.31
C ALA A 104 3.59 20.67 7.12
N LYS A 105 2.29 20.59 6.90
CA LYS A 105 1.64 21.35 5.83
C LYS A 105 1.79 22.86 6.03
N LYS A 106 1.63 23.29 7.27
CA LYS A 106 1.74 24.70 7.60
C LYS A 106 3.16 25.24 7.39
N ALA A 107 4.15 24.40 7.63
CA ALA A 107 5.55 24.76 7.45
C ALA A 107 5.95 24.86 5.98
N CYS A 108 5.24 24.18 5.10
CA CYS A 108 5.57 24.11 3.68
C CYS A 108 4.68 25.06 2.88
N GLN A 109 5.01 26.35 2.89
CA GLN A 109 4.23 27.33 2.16
C GLN A 109 4.90 27.66 0.83
N ILE A 110 4.10 27.66 -0.23
CA ILE A 110 4.59 27.91 -1.58
C ILE A 110 3.77 29.06 -2.16
N GLY A 111 4.12 30.28 -1.82
CA GLY A 111 3.39 31.45 -2.28
C GLY A 111 1.91 31.36 -1.91
N GLN A 112 1.05 31.50 -2.91
CA GLN A 112 -0.39 31.39 -2.70
C GLN A 112 -0.95 30.01 -3.10
N ALA A 113 -0.06 29.05 -3.36
CA ALA A 113 -0.48 27.70 -3.68
C ALA A 113 -1.21 27.07 -2.50
N LYS A 114 -2.21 26.25 -2.81
CA LYS A 114 -2.97 25.54 -1.78
C LYS A 114 -2.55 24.08 -1.79
N ILE A 115 -2.10 23.60 -0.64
CA ILE A 115 -1.66 22.20 -0.52
C ILE A 115 -2.87 21.33 -0.21
N LYS A 116 -3.17 20.38 -1.12
CA LYS A 116 -4.30 19.47 -0.92
C LYS A 116 -3.94 18.30 -0.03
N ASN A 117 -2.77 17.74 -0.25
CA ASN A 117 -2.34 16.61 0.57
C ASN A 117 -0.82 16.60 0.64
N ILE A 118 -0.30 15.79 1.56
CA ILE A 118 1.13 15.68 1.76
C ILE A 118 1.44 14.21 2.04
N GLN A 119 2.55 13.75 1.50
CA GLN A 119 3.01 12.39 1.77
C GLN A 119 4.44 12.49 2.26
N ILE A 120 4.70 11.90 3.43
CA ILE A 120 6.02 11.94 4.04
C ILE A 120 6.49 10.51 4.27
N VAL A 121 7.69 10.21 3.79
CA VAL A 121 8.30 8.90 3.98
C VAL A 121 9.67 9.13 4.60
N LEU A 122 9.87 8.55 5.78
CA LEU A 122 11.13 8.63 6.50
C LEU A 122 11.92 7.35 6.23
N HIS A 123 13.21 7.49 6.02
CA HIS A 123 14.09 6.35 5.74
C HIS A 123 15.13 6.23 6.83
N GLY A 124 15.40 5.01 7.26
CA GLY A 124 16.42 4.79 8.29
C GLY A 124 16.48 3.34 8.70
N THR A 125 16.86 3.11 9.94
CA THR A 125 16.97 1.77 10.51
C THR A 125 15.95 1.64 11.63
N CYS A 126 15.11 0.61 11.56
CA CYS A 126 14.09 0.42 12.58
C CYS A 126 14.71 0.01 13.92
N GLU A 127 13.87 0.06 14.96
CA GLU A 127 14.34 -0.21 16.31
C GLU A 127 14.98 -1.59 16.43
N GLU A 128 14.35 -2.60 15.87
CA GLU A 128 14.88 -3.96 15.93
C GLU A 128 16.23 -4.08 15.22
N CYS A 129 16.34 -3.51 14.03
CA CYS A 129 17.61 -3.56 13.29
C CYS A 129 18.69 -2.75 13.97
N SER A 130 18.34 -1.63 14.60
CA SER A 130 19.29 -0.83 15.34
C SER A 130 19.85 -1.58 16.53
N ASN A 131 19.03 -2.39 17.18
CA ASN A 131 19.43 -3.16 18.35
C ASN A 131 20.31 -4.36 18.02
N HIS A 132 20.34 -4.76 16.75
CA HIS A 132 21.10 -5.92 16.31
C HIS A 132 22.36 -5.55 15.54
N SER A 133 22.69 -4.30 15.45
CA SER A 133 23.88 -3.87 14.70
C SER A 133 25.13 -3.81 15.58
#